data_7800b8c43d7b9b143979b391c9908547
#
_entry.id   7800b8c43d7b9b143979b391c9908547
#
_cell.length_a   1.000
_cell.length_b   1.000
_cell.length_c   1.000
_cell.angle_alpha   90.00
_cell.angle_beta   90.00
_cell.angle_gamma   90.00
#
_symmetry.space_group_name_H-M   'P 1'
#
loop_
_entity.id
_entity.type
_entity.pdbx_description
1 polymer ?
#
loop_
_entity_poly.entity_id
_entity_poly.type
_entity_poly.pdbx_seq_one_letter_code
_entity_poly.pdbx_strand_id
1 'polypeptide(L)'
;MSESQNIEWKESWRDEYLKWICGFANAQGGKIYIGMNDDGEVVGVEKSKKLLEDIPNKIVNALGIVADVNLHNKGGKDYIEIIVSANPILSAIMASITIDRAAQNSS
;
A
#
# COMPACT_ATOMS: atom_id res chain seq x y z
N MET A 1 0.93 13.58 18.37
CA MET A 1 0.85 13.37 17.91
C MET A 1 0.80 12.64 17.14
N SER A 2 0.80 12.36 16.74
CA SER A 2 0.70 11.94 16.04
C SER A 2 0.43 11.27 15.37
N GLU A 3 0.63 10.98 15.39
CA GLU A 3 0.33 10.53 14.74
C GLU A 3 -0.32 10.28 13.83
N SER A 4 -0.33 10.42 13.30
CA SER A 4 -1.15 10.64 12.16
C SER A 4 -0.91 9.75 10.97
N GLN A 5 -0.03 8.80 11.03
CA GLN A 5 0.16 7.83 9.97
C GLN A 5 -0.99 6.83 9.94
N ASN A 6 -1.45 6.51 8.75
CA ASN A 6 -2.46 5.48 8.56
C ASN A 6 -1.80 4.11 8.67
N ILE A 7 -2.39 3.24 9.45
CA ILE A 7 -1.88 1.88 9.62
C ILE A 7 -3.02 0.91 9.42
N GLU A 8 -2.79 -0.10 8.56
CA GLU A 8 -3.76 -1.16 8.32
C GLU A 8 -3.11 -2.50 8.56
N TRP A 9 -3.85 -3.40 9.21
CA TRP A 9 -3.41 -4.75 9.46
C TRP A 9 -4.27 -5.70 8.66
N LYS A 10 -3.64 -6.58 7.86
CA LYS A 10 -4.34 -7.56 7.03
C LYS A 10 -3.69 -8.92 7.19
N GLU A 11 -4.53 -9.94 7.23
CA GLU A 11 -4.01 -11.30 7.41
C GLU A 11 -3.44 -11.88 6.12
N SER A 12 -3.89 -11.36 4.97
CA SER A 12 -3.40 -11.81 3.68
C SER A 12 -3.36 -10.64 2.71
N TRP A 13 -2.68 -10.85 1.57
CA TRP A 13 -2.62 -9.82 0.53
C TRP A 13 -3.82 -9.94 -0.41
N ARG A 14 -4.37 -8.80 -0.81
CA ARG A 14 -5.36 -8.69 -1.88
C ARG A 14 -5.01 -7.50 -2.76
N ASP A 15 -5.19 -7.66 -4.06
CA ASP A 15 -4.86 -6.60 -5.01
C ASP A 15 -5.70 -5.33 -4.80
N GLU A 16 -6.88 -5.46 -4.22
CA GLU A 16 -7.72 -4.30 -3.90
C GLU A 16 -7.07 -3.35 -2.92
N TYR A 17 -6.07 -3.81 -2.18
CA TYR A 17 -5.35 -2.95 -1.23
C TYR A 17 -4.50 -1.90 -1.93
N LEU A 18 -4.28 -2.02 -3.24
CA LEU A 18 -3.62 -0.99 -4.03
C LEU A 18 -4.36 0.35 -3.93
N LYS A 19 -5.68 0.31 -3.77
CA LYS A 19 -6.47 1.52 -3.54
C LYS A 19 -6.06 2.24 -2.27
N TRP A 20 -5.79 1.47 -1.23
CA TRP A 20 -5.38 2.04 0.06
C TRP A 20 -3.98 2.62 -0.02
N ILE A 21 -3.09 1.94 -0.75
CA ILE A 21 -1.74 2.44 -0.97
C ILE A 21 -1.80 3.77 -1.71
N CYS A 22 -2.63 3.85 -2.73
CA CYS A 22 -2.86 5.11 -3.46
C CYS A 22 -3.38 6.19 -2.53
N GLY A 23 -4.38 5.86 -1.70
CA GLY A 23 -4.93 6.80 -0.74
C GLY A 23 -3.89 7.31 0.25
N PHE A 24 -3.04 6.42 0.74
CA PHE A 24 -1.98 6.81 1.68
C PHE A 24 -0.98 7.73 1.00
N ALA A 25 -0.59 7.43 -0.23
CA ALA A 25 0.35 8.26 -0.98
C ALA A 25 -0.22 9.65 -1.24
N ASN A 26 -1.52 9.74 -1.46
CA ASN A 26 -2.20 11.02 -1.69
C ASN A 26 -2.44 11.82 -0.41
N ALA A 27 -2.26 11.19 0.74
CA ALA A 27 -2.45 11.83 2.03
C ALA A 27 -1.09 12.03 2.70
N GLN A 28 -0.90 11.45 3.87
CA GLN A 28 0.30 11.62 4.67
C GLN A 28 1.23 10.41 4.63
N GLY A 29 0.90 9.45 3.78
CA GLY A 29 1.56 8.17 3.79
C GLY A 29 0.91 7.22 4.78
N GLY A 30 1.48 6.04 4.95
CA GLY A 30 0.95 5.05 5.86
C GLY A 30 1.69 3.74 5.76
N LYS A 31 1.22 2.76 6.51
CA LYS A 31 1.80 1.43 6.52
C LYS A 31 0.72 0.38 6.42
N ILE A 32 1.02 -0.70 5.72
CA ILE A 32 0.15 -1.87 5.66
C ILE A 32 0.97 -3.07 6.09
N TYR A 33 0.45 -3.83 7.04
CA TYR A 33 1.08 -5.06 7.50
C TYR A 33 0.28 -6.24 7.00
N ILE A 34 0.94 -7.14 6.29
CA ILE A 34 0.33 -8.35 5.74
C ILE A 34 0.81 -9.53 6.57
N GLY A 35 -0.13 -10.28 7.13
CA GLY A 35 0.17 -11.37 8.05
C GLY A 35 -0.11 -11.02 9.50
N MET A 36 -0.90 -9.97 9.72
CA MET A 36 -1.31 -9.55 11.06
C MET A 36 -2.84 -9.46 11.14
N ASN A 37 -3.37 -9.72 12.33
CA ASN A 37 -4.80 -9.59 12.57
C ASN A 37 -5.15 -8.14 12.97
N ASP A 38 -6.43 -7.89 13.24
CA ASP A 38 -6.92 -6.55 13.56
C ASP A 38 -6.35 -6.00 14.87
N ASP A 39 -5.81 -6.85 15.71
CA ASP A 39 -5.17 -6.44 16.97
C ASP A 39 -3.69 -6.12 16.79
N GLY A 40 -3.17 -6.25 15.57
CA GLY A 40 -1.76 -6.01 15.30
C GLY A 40 -0.87 -7.19 15.68
N GLU A 41 -1.46 -8.35 15.89
CA GLU A 41 -0.71 -9.55 16.22
C GLU A 41 -0.30 -10.31 14.96
N VAL A 42 0.90 -10.87 14.97
CA VAL A 42 1.41 -11.61 13.82
C VAL A 42 0.75 -12.97 13.75
N VAL A 43 0.00 -13.21 12.69
CA VAL A 43 -0.62 -14.51 12.42
C VAL A 43 0.11 -15.27 11.33
N GLY A 44 0.99 -14.56 10.60
CA GLY A 44 1.77 -15.14 9.53
C GLY A 44 1.06 -15.09 8.19
N VAL A 45 1.85 -15.10 7.11
CA VAL A 45 1.32 -15.10 5.74
C VAL A 45 2.04 -16.17 4.95
N GLU A 46 1.29 -16.87 4.10
CA GLU A 46 1.86 -17.89 3.23
C GLU A 46 2.53 -17.24 2.02
N LYS A 47 3.53 -17.94 1.46
CA LYS A 47 4.23 -17.48 0.25
C LYS A 47 4.79 -16.07 0.42
N SER A 48 5.34 -15.80 1.59
CA SER A 48 5.86 -14.47 1.91
C SER A 48 6.93 -14.01 0.93
N LYS A 49 7.80 -14.91 0.49
CA LYS A 49 8.87 -14.55 -0.45
C LYS A 49 8.31 -14.16 -1.80
N LYS A 50 7.27 -14.85 -2.26
CA LYS A 50 6.61 -14.50 -3.52
C LYS A 50 5.92 -13.15 -3.41
N LEU A 51 5.23 -12.89 -2.30
CA LEU A 51 4.59 -11.62 -2.06
C LEU A 51 5.60 -10.49 -1.98
N LEU A 52 6.74 -10.74 -1.35
CA LEU A 52 7.81 -9.74 -1.26
C LEU A 52 8.29 -9.31 -2.64
N GLU A 53 8.23 -10.19 -3.62
CA GLU A 53 8.59 -9.90 -5.00
C GLU A 53 7.43 -9.27 -5.76
N ASP A 54 6.22 -9.83 -5.61
CA ASP A 54 5.05 -9.43 -6.38
C ASP A 54 4.48 -8.08 -5.96
N ILE A 55 4.44 -7.79 -4.66
CA ILE A 55 3.80 -6.56 -4.16
C ILE A 55 4.47 -5.30 -4.70
N PRO A 56 5.82 -5.16 -4.63
CA PRO A 56 6.46 -3.97 -5.19
C PRO A 56 6.16 -3.79 -6.68
N ASN A 57 6.17 -4.88 -7.44
CA ASN A 57 5.88 -4.83 -8.88
C ASN A 57 4.45 -4.38 -9.14
N LYS A 58 3.50 -4.86 -8.35
CA LYS A 58 2.10 -4.45 -8.50
C LYS A 58 1.93 -2.97 -8.18
N ILE A 59 2.62 -2.47 -7.16
CA ILE A 59 2.54 -1.06 -6.79
C ILE A 59 3.10 -0.18 -7.90
N VAL A 60 4.26 -0.51 -8.43
CA VAL A 60 4.86 0.26 -9.52
C VAL A 60 3.98 0.22 -10.77
N ASN A 61 3.48 -0.96 -11.14
CA ASN A 61 2.68 -1.11 -12.35
C ASN A 61 1.34 -0.41 -12.25
N ALA A 62 0.71 -0.43 -11.08
CA ALA A 62 -0.62 0.14 -10.92
C ALA A 62 -0.58 1.63 -10.59
N LEU A 63 0.39 2.07 -9.81
CA LEU A 63 0.41 3.42 -9.24
C LEU A 63 1.58 4.27 -9.70
N GLY A 64 2.61 3.65 -10.26
CA GLY A 64 3.78 4.39 -10.72
C GLY A 64 4.65 4.93 -9.60
N ILE A 65 4.50 4.41 -8.39
CA ILE A 65 5.31 4.83 -7.25
C ILE A 65 6.09 3.64 -6.71
N VAL A 66 7.09 3.95 -5.89
CA VAL A 66 7.88 2.93 -5.20
C VAL A 66 7.55 2.99 -3.72
N ALA A 67 7.15 1.87 -3.14
CA ALA A 67 6.95 1.74 -1.70
C ALA A 67 8.00 0.79 -1.15
N ASP A 68 8.35 0.99 0.11
CA ASP A 68 9.27 0.07 0.79
C ASP A 68 8.47 -1.16 1.23
N VAL A 69 8.92 -2.33 0.80
CA VAL A 69 8.27 -3.59 1.17
C VAL A 69 9.32 -4.46 1.85
N ASN A 70 9.08 -4.74 3.12
CA ASN A 70 10.04 -5.44 3.97
C ASN A 70 9.44 -6.72 4.52
N LEU A 71 10.23 -7.79 4.48
CA LEU A 71 9.84 -9.06 5.08
C LEU A 71 10.37 -9.13 6.50
N HIS A 72 9.49 -9.46 7.44
CA HIS A 72 9.84 -9.64 8.83
C HIS A 72 9.42 -11.03 9.30
N ASN A 73 10.06 -11.49 10.35
CA ASN A 73 9.69 -12.75 10.98
C ASN A 73 9.59 -12.55 12.49
N LYS A 74 8.53 -13.05 13.08
CA LYS A 74 8.35 -12.98 14.53
C LYS A 74 7.77 -14.30 15.00
N GLY A 75 8.52 -14.97 15.88
CA GLY A 75 8.06 -16.23 16.44
C GLY A 75 7.83 -17.33 15.41
N GLY A 76 8.64 -17.33 14.34
CA GLY A 76 8.52 -18.31 13.27
C GLY A 76 7.45 -17.99 12.23
N LYS A 77 6.82 -16.83 12.33
CA LYS A 77 5.77 -16.42 11.41
C LYS A 77 6.24 -15.22 10.61
N ASP A 78 6.07 -15.29 9.29
CA ASP A 78 6.45 -14.20 8.38
C ASP A 78 5.34 -13.19 8.26
N TYR A 79 5.70 -11.91 8.24
CA TYR A 79 4.77 -10.86 7.88
C TYR A 79 5.49 -9.82 7.01
N ILE A 80 4.73 -9.04 6.28
CA ILE A 80 5.28 -8.07 5.35
C ILE A 80 4.84 -6.67 5.78
N GLU A 81 5.79 -5.75 5.79
CA GLU A 81 5.53 -4.35 6.09
C GLU A 81 5.66 -3.55 4.80
N ILE A 82 4.59 -2.85 4.43
CA ILE A 82 4.57 -1.97 3.27
C ILE A 82 4.54 -0.55 3.78
N ILE A 83 5.58 0.22 3.48
CA ILE A 83 5.69 1.61 3.93
C ILE A 83 5.44 2.51 2.73
N VAL A 84 4.39 3.31 2.82
CA VAL A 84 3.98 4.23 1.75
C VAL A 84 4.27 5.64 2.22
N SER A 85 5.10 6.35 1.46
CA SER A 85 5.40 7.75 1.74
C SER A 85 4.40 8.65 1.03
N ALA A 86 4.12 9.82 1.62
CA ALA A 86 3.31 10.82 0.95
C ALA A 86 3.96 11.20 -0.38
N ASN A 87 3.17 11.33 -1.43
CA ASN A 87 3.67 11.61 -2.76
C ASN A 87 2.85 12.72 -3.42
N PRO A 88 3.24 13.98 -3.24
CA PRO A 88 2.51 15.11 -3.83
C PRO A 88 2.45 15.06 -5.36
N ILE A 89 3.48 14.50 -6.00
CA ILE A 89 3.51 14.37 -7.45
C ILE A 89 2.42 13.41 -7.91
N LEU A 90 2.25 12.29 -7.23
CA LEU A 90 1.19 11.33 -7.56
C LEU A 90 -0.18 11.99 -7.40
N SER A 91 -0.37 12.76 -6.34
CA SER A 91 -1.62 13.46 -6.10
C SER A 91 -1.95 14.41 -7.26
N ALA A 92 -0.95 15.17 -7.71
CA ALA A 92 -1.13 16.09 -8.83
C ALA A 92 -1.46 15.34 -10.12
N ILE A 93 -0.77 14.24 -10.38
CA ILE A 93 -1.01 13.43 -11.58
C ILE A 93 -2.42 12.84 -11.56
N MET A 94 -2.85 12.32 -10.43
CA MET A 94 -4.19 11.74 -10.31
C MET A 94 -5.26 12.80 -10.51
N ALA A 95 -5.06 14.00 -9.99
CA ALA A 95 -5.98 15.11 -10.19
C ALA A 95 -6.07 15.49 -11.67
N SER A 96 -4.93 15.55 -12.36
CA SER A 96 -4.89 15.89 -13.78
C SER A 96 -5.64 14.85 -14.62
N ILE A 97 -5.44 13.58 -14.33
CA ILE A 97 -6.10 12.50 -15.05
C ILE A 97 -7.62 12.59 -14.85
N THR A 98 -8.06 12.89 -13.63
CA THR A 98 -9.48 13.02 -13.33
C THR A 98 -10.10 14.19 -14.11
N ILE A 99 -9.39 15.32 -14.17
CA ILE A 99 -9.86 16.49 -14.90
C ILE A 99 -9.95 16.18 -16.40
N ASP A 100 -8.95 15.51 -16.94
CA ASP A 100 -8.95 15.15 -18.36
C ASP A 100 -10.14 14.25 -18.70
N ARG A 101 -10.44 13.29 -17.85
CA ARG A 101 -11.59 12.42 -18.07
C ARG A 101 -12.89 13.17 -18.03
N ALA A 102 -13.03 14.11 -17.11
CA ALA A 102 -14.22 14.92 -17.02
C ALA A 102 -14.41 15.76 -18.27
N ALA A 103 -13.32 16.35 -18.76
CA ALA A 103 -13.35 17.14 -20.00
C ALA A 103 -13.77 16.30 -21.20
N GLN A 104 -13.24 15.09 -21.31
CA GLN A 104 -13.58 14.18 -22.39
C GLN A 104 -15.03 13.75 -22.33
N ASN A 105 -15.53 13.50 -21.14
CA ASN A 105 -16.90 13.05 -20.96
C ASN A 105 -17.92 14.14 -21.25
N SER A 106 -17.53 15.39 -21.09
CA SER A 106 -18.44 16.50 -21.35
C SER A 106 -18.51 16.87 -22.83
N SER A 107 -17.63 16.36 -23.62
CA SER A 107 -17.68 16.60 -25.04
C SER A 107 -18.48 15.54 -25.77
#